data_647042aa79a0f0c2e9ca16a6bc2cdcdc
#
_entry.id   647042aa79a0f0c2e9ca16a6bc2cdcdc
#
_cell.length_a   1.000
_cell.length_b   1.000
_cell.length_c   1.000
_cell.angle_alpha   90.00
_cell.angle_beta   90.00
_cell.angle_gamma   90.00
#
_symmetry.space_group_name_H-M   'P 1'
#
loop_
_entity.id
_entity.type
_entity.pdbx_description
1 polymer ?
#
loop_
_entity_poly.entity_id
_entity_poly.type
_entity_poly.pdbx_seq_one_letter_code
_entity_poly.pdbx_strand_id
1 'polypeptide(L)'
;GGEEYNYFAQHGYEPIVIPGISSALAAPVVAGIPMTHRDVADQVLICTGTGRKGAVPNLPSFDPSRTTIFLMALHRIVDLVPVLVKEKGWSPNLPVAIVERATCPDQRVIRTTLEKLGDVVELCGSRPPGLLVTGYACEVIHKNPTLKNWLVSEGFQYNFDNSKISVV
;
A
#
# COMPACT_ATOMS: atom_id res chain seq x y z
N GLY A 1 -17.42 -8.63 -0.51
CA GLY A 1 -17.25 -9.87 -1.27
C GLY A 1 -17.90 -11.07 -0.62
N GLY A 2 -17.22 -11.70 0.37
CA GLY A 2 -17.76 -12.94 0.98
C GLY A 2 -19.05 -12.75 1.76
N GLU A 3 -19.21 -11.61 2.44
CA GLU A 3 -20.44 -11.32 3.19
C GLU A 3 -21.64 -11.11 2.25
N GLU A 4 -21.45 -10.38 1.17
CA GLU A 4 -22.48 -10.16 0.15
C GLU A 4 -22.85 -11.47 -0.55
N TYR A 5 -21.84 -12.30 -0.90
CA TYR A 5 -22.08 -13.62 -1.47
C TYR A 5 -22.96 -14.46 -0.55
N ASN A 6 -22.59 -14.58 0.74
CA ASN A 6 -23.34 -15.33 1.73
C ASN A 6 -24.76 -14.79 1.92
N TYR A 7 -24.94 -13.47 1.93
CA TYR A 7 -26.24 -12.84 2.04
C TYR A 7 -27.17 -13.23 0.89
N PHE A 8 -26.70 -13.15 -0.37
CA PHE A 8 -27.49 -13.57 -1.52
C PHE A 8 -27.78 -15.06 -1.50
N ALA A 9 -26.79 -15.90 -1.15
CA ALA A 9 -26.98 -17.36 -1.06
C ALA A 9 -28.04 -17.74 -0.01
N GLN A 10 -28.07 -17.06 1.14
CA GLN A 10 -29.09 -17.28 2.17
C GLN A 10 -30.51 -16.92 1.72
N HIS A 11 -30.64 -16.07 0.70
CA HIS A 11 -31.92 -15.69 0.10
C HIS A 11 -32.27 -16.50 -1.15
N GLY A 12 -31.56 -17.60 -1.40
CA GLY A 12 -31.84 -18.50 -2.53
C GLY A 12 -31.28 -18.08 -3.88
N TYR A 13 -30.38 -17.08 -3.90
CA TYR A 13 -29.68 -16.66 -5.11
C TYR A 13 -28.27 -17.24 -5.14
N GLU A 14 -27.82 -17.71 -6.30
CA GLU A 14 -26.42 -18.10 -6.53
C GLU A 14 -25.67 -16.97 -7.22
N PRO A 15 -24.84 -16.17 -6.50
CA PRO A 15 -24.13 -15.05 -7.09
C PRO A 15 -23.01 -15.50 -8.03
N ILE A 16 -22.87 -14.83 -9.15
CA ILE A 16 -21.72 -14.98 -10.04
C ILE A 16 -20.69 -13.95 -9.65
N VAL A 17 -19.48 -14.42 -9.29
CA VAL A 17 -18.34 -13.53 -8.95
C VAL A 17 -17.55 -13.24 -10.22
N ILE A 18 -17.52 -11.96 -10.61
CA ILE A 18 -16.71 -11.47 -11.73
C ILE A 18 -15.39 -10.92 -11.16
N PRO A 19 -14.22 -11.47 -11.54
CA PRO A 19 -12.95 -10.97 -11.07
C PRO A 19 -12.69 -9.55 -11.57
N GLY A 20 -11.98 -8.77 -10.76
CA GLY A 20 -11.63 -7.39 -11.03
C GLY A 20 -10.23 -7.03 -10.58
N ILE A 21 -9.89 -5.74 -10.62
CA ILE A 21 -8.61 -5.19 -10.19
C ILE A 21 -8.66 -4.90 -8.70
N SER A 22 -7.64 -5.36 -7.97
CA SER A 22 -7.44 -5.00 -6.55
C SER A 22 -6.46 -3.85 -6.42
N SER A 23 -6.81 -2.85 -5.63
CA SER A 23 -5.89 -1.76 -5.27
C SER A 23 -4.63 -2.26 -4.54
N ALA A 24 -4.72 -3.40 -3.83
CA ALA A 24 -3.57 -4.01 -3.18
C ALA A 24 -2.42 -4.31 -4.15
N LEU A 25 -2.72 -4.63 -5.40
CA LEU A 25 -1.72 -4.88 -6.45
C LEU A 25 -1.55 -3.68 -7.38
N ALA A 26 -2.64 -3.06 -7.81
CA ALA A 26 -2.59 -1.98 -8.78
C ALA A 26 -1.94 -0.69 -8.24
N ALA A 27 -2.24 -0.29 -7.01
CA ALA A 27 -1.74 0.97 -6.47
C ALA A 27 -0.20 0.99 -6.29
N PRO A 28 0.46 -0.04 -5.73
CA PRO A 28 1.92 -0.08 -5.70
C PRO A 28 2.54 -0.02 -7.09
N VAL A 29 2.00 -0.75 -8.06
CA VAL A 29 2.52 -0.80 -9.43
C VAL A 29 2.50 0.58 -10.08
N VAL A 30 1.38 1.31 -10.02
CA VAL A 30 1.29 2.67 -10.59
C VAL A 30 2.12 3.70 -9.81
N ALA A 31 2.46 3.40 -8.56
CA ALA A 31 3.41 4.18 -7.78
C ALA A 31 4.88 3.83 -8.06
N GLY A 32 5.16 2.92 -9.01
CA GLY A 32 6.52 2.46 -9.31
C GLY A 32 7.15 1.62 -8.20
N ILE A 33 6.31 0.85 -7.47
CA ILE A 33 6.76 -0.09 -6.43
C ILE A 33 6.52 -1.50 -6.94
N PRO A 34 7.58 -2.28 -7.26
CA PRO A 34 7.41 -3.67 -7.64
C PRO A 34 6.92 -4.48 -6.44
N MET A 35 5.91 -5.33 -6.66
CA MET A 35 5.36 -6.16 -5.59
C MET A 35 6.34 -7.23 -5.12
N THR A 36 7.07 -7.82 -6.06
CA THR A 36 8.23 -8.68 -5.84
C THR A 36 9.40 -8.17 -6.67
N HIS A 37 10.63 -8.39 -6.19
CA HIS A 37 11.84 -8.01 -6.90
C HIS A 37 12.96 -8.98 -6.53
N ARG A 38 13.71 -9.45 -7.53
CA ARG A 38 14.84 -10.36 -7.32
C ARG A 38 15.82 -9.75 -6.31
N ASP A 39 16.28 -10.55 -5.37
CA ASP A 39 17.22 -10.18 -4.31
C ASP A 39 16.71 -9.13 -3.29
N VAL A 40 15.44 -8.73 -3.37
CA VAL A 40 14.83 -7.74 -2.46
C VAL A 40 13.58 -8.27 -1.77
N ALA A 41 12.62 -8.78 -2.54
CA ALA A 41 11.35 -9.29 -1.99
C ALA A 41 10.83 -10.42 -2.88
N ASP A 42 10.65 -11.60 -2.32
CA ASP A 42 10.10 -12.78 -3.00
C ASP A 42 8.67 -13.11 -2.55
N GLN A 43 8.14 -12.36 -1.57
CA GLN A 43 6.82 -12.55 -0.99
C GLN A 43 6.00 -11.26 -1.00
N VAL A 44 4.68 -11.43 -1.14
CA VAL A 44 3.69 -10.35 -0.98
C VAL A 44 2.68 -10.77 0.06
N LEU A 45 2.44 -9.92 1.04
CA LEU A 45 1.40 -10.12 2.05
C LEU A 45 0.40 -8.98 1.99
N ILE A 46 -0.88 -9.30 1.90
CA ILE A 46 -1.97 -8.33 1.92
C ILE A 46 -2.70 -8.46 3.25
N CYS A 47 -2.72 -7.38 4.02
CA CYS A 47 -3.36 -7.31 5.33
C CYS A 47 -4.43 -6.23 5.34
N THR A 48 -5.39 -6.35 6.26
CA THR A 48 -6.25 -5.22 6.63
C THR A 48 -5.60 -4.43 7.77
N GLY A 49 -5.63 -3.09 7.68
CA GLY A 49 -5.20 -2.22 8.78
C GLY A 49 -6.29 -2.00 9.84
N THR A 50 -7.51 -2.45 9.56
CA THR A 50 -8.65 -2.30 10.47
C THR A 50 -9.36 -3.64 10.64
N GLY A 51 -9.47 -4.09 11.87
CA GLY A 51 -10.22 -5.27 12.24
C GLY A 51 -11.71 -4.99 12.47
N ARG A 52 -12.46 -6.03 12.85
CA ARG A 52 -13.90 -5.94 13.14
C ARG A 52 -14.15 -4.93 14.26
N LYS A 53 -15.12 -4.04 14.06
CA LYS A 53 -15.49 -2.95 14.99
C LYS A 53 -14.33 -2.00 15.33
N GLY A 54 -13.39 -1.80 14.40
CA GLY A 54 -12.25 -0.91 14.59
C GLY A 54 -11.12 -1.46 15.46
N ALA A 55 -11.13 -2.75 15.80
CA ALA A 55 -10.02 -3.36 16.53
C ALA A 55 -8.73 -3.37 15.70
N VAL A 56 -7.58 -3.37 16.37
CA VAL A 56 -6.30 -3.62 15.71
C VAL A 56 -6.29 -5.09 15.25
N PRO A 57 -6.05 -5.36 13.96
CA PRO A 57 -6.00 -6.74 13.47
C PRO A 57 -4.75 -7.45 13.99
N ASN A 58 -4.69 -8.78 13.82
CA ASN A 58 -3.47 -9.52 14.06
C ASN A 58 -2.42 -9.12 13.01
N LEU A 59 -1.43 -8.34 13.43
CA LEU A 59 -0.38 -7.83 12.55
C LEU A 59 0.74 -8.87 12.38
N PRO A 60 1.33 -9.01 11.18
CA PRO A 60 2.39 -9.95 10.92
C PRO A 60 3.70 -9.54 11.58
N SER A 61 4.55 -10.51 11.92
CA SER A 61 5.94 -10.27 12.26
C SER A 61 6.73 -9.79 11.04
N PHE A 62 7.82 -9.07 11.28
CA PHE A 62 8.70 -8.60 10.22
C PHE A 62 9.34 -9.74 9.44
N ASP A 63 9.43 -9.54 8.14
CA ASP A 63 10.16 -10.40 7.22
C ASP A 63 10.84 -9.52 6.16
N PRO A 64 12.19 -9.51 6.07
CA PRO A 64 12.91 -8.62 5.17
C PRO A 64 12.70 -8.93 3.69
N SER A 65 12.29 -10.15 3.34
CA SER A 65 12.03 -10.58 1.96
C SER A 65 10.59 -10.36 1.50
N ARG A 66 9.80 -9.61 2.30
CA ARG A 66 8.38 -9.46 2.07
C ARG A 66 7.97 -8.00 1.82
N THR A 67 7.18 -7.79 0.76
CA THR A 67 6.40 -6.57 0.61
C THR A 67 5.05 -6.77 1.28
N THR A 68 4.69 -5.91 2.24
CA THR A 68 3.41 -5.99 2.93
C THR A 68 2.54 -4.79 2.59
N ILE A 69 1.29 -5.05 2.23
CA ILE A 69 0.28 -4.05 1.89
C ILE A 69 -0.79 -4.04 2.96
N PHE A 70 -1.06 -2.87 3.53
CA PHE A 70 -2.13 -2.68 4.49
C PHE A 70 -3.27 -1.89 3.85
N LEU A 71 -4.38 -2.58 3.61
CA LEU A 71 -5.64 -1.97 3.18
C LEU A 71 -6.37 -1.34 4.37
N MET A 72 -7.12 -0.27 4.14
CA MET A 72 -7.89 0.43 5.19
C MET A 72 -7.03 0.86 6.40
N ALA A 73 -5.75 1.22 6.16
CA ALA A 73 -4.79 1.53 7.22
C ALA A 73 -4.61 3.02 7.49
N LEU A 74 -4.95 3.91 6.56
CA LEU A 74 -4.54 5.32 6.61
C LEU A 74 -4.96 6.03 7.89
N HIS A 75 -6.18 5.82 8.35
CA HIS A 75 -6.71 6.40 9.59
C HIS A 75 -6.23 5.72 10.86
N ARG A 76 -5.43 4.64 10.74
CA ARG A 76 -4.92 3.84 11.84
C ARG A 76 -3.39 3.84 11.93
N ILE A 77 -2.72 4.62 11.08
CA ILE A 77 -1.24 4.64 11.01
C ILE A 77 -0.62 4.93 12.37
N VAL A 78 -1.17 5.90 13.10
CA VAL A 78 -0.66 6.29 14.42
C VAL A 78 -0.74 5.14 15.43
N ASP A 79 -1.75 4.29 15.34
CA ASP A 79 -1.91 3.10 16.20
C ASP A 79 -1.07 1.92 15.70
N LEU A 80 -0.98 1.73 14.37
CA LEU A 80 -0.31 0.58 13.75
C LEU A 80 1.22 0.63 13.90
N VAL A 81 1.83 1.80 13.68
CA VAL A 81 3.28 1.95 13.69
C VAL A 81 3.92 1.51 15.02
N PRO A 82 3.44 1.94 16.18
CA PRO A 82 4.00 1.49 17.46
C PRO A 82 3.93 -0.04 17.65
N VAL A 83 2.83 -0.66 17.24
CA VAL A 83 2.67 -2.12 17.37
C VAL A 83 3.63 -2.85 16.43
N LEU A 84 3.74 -2.42 15.18
CA LEU A 84 4.68 -3.01 14.21
C LEU A 84 6.12 -2.94 14.72
N VAL A 85 6.55 -1.77 15.19
CA VAL A 85 7.94 -1.56 15.65
C VAL A 85 8.22 -2.26 16.98
N LYS A 86 7.36 -2.05 17.99
CA LYS A 86 7.65 -2.48 19.38
C LYS A 86 7.31 -3.94 19.64
N GLU A 87 6.28 -4.47 18.97
CA GLU A 87 5.76 -5.81 19.27
C GLU A 87 6.04 -6.83 18.16
N LYS A 88 6.14 -6.39 16.90
CA LYS A 88 6.28 -7.27 15.74
C LYS A 88 7.69 -7.28 15.12
N GLY A 89 8.62 -6.53 15.70
CA GLY A 89 10.04 -6.53 15.32
C GLY A 89 10.35 -5.83 13.99
N TRP A 90 9.48 -4.92 13.56
CA TRP A 90 9.70 -4.17 12.32
C TRP A 90 10.76 -3.09 12.50
N SER A 91 11.64 -2.94 11.51
CA SER A 91 12.67 -1.90 11.55
C SER A 91 12.05 -0.51 11.48
N PRO A 92 12.40 0.43 12.39
CA PRO A 92 11.97 1.82 12.31
C PRO A 92 12.34 2.48 10.98
N ASN A 93 13.49 2.13 10.42
CA ASN A 93 14.02 2.65 9.17
C ASN A 93 13.47 1.93 7.92
N LEU A 94 12.52 1.01 8.07
CA LEU A 94 11.94 0.30 6.94
C LEU A 94 11.29 1.27 5.96
N PRO A 95 11.62 1.21 4.65
CA PRO A 95 10.97 2.03 3.65
C PRO A 95 9.47 1.73 3.56
N VAL A 96 8.68 2.80 3.49
CA VAL A 96 7.23 2.71 3.35
C VAL A 96 6.72 3.73 2.34
N ALA A 97 5.58 3.44 1.74
CA ALA A 97 4.88 4.37 0.87
C ALA A 97 3.38 4.36 1.15
N ILE A 98 2.79 5.55 1.23
CA ILE A 98 1.34 5.71 1.15
C ILE A 98 0.99 6.00 -0.30
N VAL A 99 0.04 5.25 -0.86
CA VAL A 99 -0.49 5.49 -2.21
C VAL A 99 -1.97 5.82 -2.08
N GLU A 100 -2.31 7.04 -2.45
CA GLU A 100 -3.67 7.57 -2.36
C GLU A 100 -4.20 7.89 -3.74
N ARG A 101 -5.50 7.61 -3.94
CA ARG A 101 -6.25 7.89 -5.17
C ARG A 101 -5.53 7.38 -6.43
N ALA A 102 -4.98 6.17 -6.34
CA ALA A 102 -4.23 5.52 -7.42
C ALA A 102 -4.98 5.59 -8.75
N THR A 103 -4.27 5.99 -9.82
CA THR A 103 -4.79 6.21 -11.19
C THR A 103 -5.71 7.43 -11.37
N CYS A 104 -6.04 8.16 -10.32
CA CYS A 104 -6.77 9.41 -10.45
C CYS A 104 -5.81 10.57 -10.80
N PRO A 105 -6.29 11.62 -11.45
CA PRO A 105 -5.45 12.80 -11.78
C PRO A 105 -4.77 13.42 -10.56
N ASP A 106 -5.38 13.32 -9.40
CA ASP A 106 -4.89 13.79 -8.10
C ASP A 106 -4.25 12.68 -7.25
N GLN A 107 -3.77 11.60 -7.89
CA GLN A 107 -2.97 10.59 -7.21
C GLN A 107 -1.85 11.23 -6.40
N ARG A 108 -1.63 10.72 -5.18
CA ARG A 108 -0.52 11.14 -4.35
C ARG A 108 0.23 9.93 -3.82
N VAL A 109 1.57 9.98 -3.90
CA VAL A 109 2.45 8.98 -3.32
C VAL A 109 3.38 9.65 -2.32
N ILE A 110 3.32 9.22 -1.07
CA ILE A 110 4.18 9.72 0.01
C ILE A 110 5.14 8.60 0.40
N ARG A 111 6.45 8.84 0.27
CA ARG A 111 7.52 7.90 0.64
C ARG A 111 8.26 8.39 1.85
N THR A 112 8.47 7.51 2.83
CA THR A 112 9.16 7.81 4.08
C THR A 112 9.67 6.51 4.73
N THR A 113 10.09 6.57 6.00
CA THR A 113 10.39 5.41 6.84
C THR A 113 9.23 5.12 7.78
N LEU A 114 9.19 3.89 8.31
CA LEU A 114 8.11 3.44 9.18
C LEU A 114 7.97 4.32 10.42
N GLU A 115 9.09 4.70 11.07
CA GLU A 115 9.08 5.54 12.27
C GLU A 115 8.51 6.94 12.05
N LYS A 116 8.74 7.51 10.84
CA LYS A 116 8.31 8.87 10.47
C LYS A 116 6.91 8.93 9.91
N LEU A 117 6.31 7.78 9.68
CA LEU A 117 5.04 7.68 8.98
C LEU A 117 3.90 8.43 9.68
N GLY A 118 3.86 8.38 11.03
CA GLY A 118 2.88 9.11 11.83
C GLY A 118 2.97 10.62 11.64
N ASP A 119 4.17 11.18 11.83
CA ASP A 119 4.43 12.62 11.68
C ASP A 119 4.12 13.11 10.27
N VAL A 120 4.47 12.30 9.26
CA VAL A 120 4.24 12.64 7.85
C VAL A 120 2.75 12.68 7.53
N VAL A 121 1.96 11.74 8.05
CA VAL A 121 0.50 11.75 7.85
C VAL A 121 -0.14 12.93 8.57
N GLU A 122 0.34 13.31 9.73
CA GLU A 122 -0.13 14.50 10.45
C GLU A 122 0.14 15.78 9.67
N LEU A 123 1.35 15.92 9.11
CA LEU A 123 1.76 17.11 8.35
C LEU A 123 1.11 17.21 6.95
N CYS A 124 1.07 16.08 6.22
CA CYS A 124 0.56 16.04 4.84
C CYS A 124 -0.96 15.86 4.76
N GLY A 125 -1.60 15.46 5.85
CA GLY A 125 -2.97 15.00 5.87
C GLY A 125 -3.16 13.70 5.09
N SER A 126 -4.38 13.17 5.08
CA SER A 126 -4.75 11.94 4.37
C SER A 126 -5.80 12.22 3.31
N ARG A 127 -5.66 11.60 2.13
CA ARG A 127 -6.57 11.71 0.98
C ARG A 127 -7.11 10.33 0.57
N PRO A 128 -8.06 9.77 1.33
CA PRO A 128 -8.63 8.47 0.96
C PRO A 128 -9.39 8.52 -0.40
N PRO A 129 -9.55 7.39 -1.10
CA PRO A 129 -9.05 6.06 -0.71
C PRO A 129 -7.55 5.92 -0.92
N GLY A 130 -6.92 5.09 -0.08
CA GLY A 130 -5.50 4.83 -0.17
C GLY A 130 -5.07 3.62 0.66
N LEU A 131 -3.82 3.24 0.52
CA LEU A 131 -3.22 2.11 1.21
C LEU A 131 -1.78 2.39 1.60
N LEU A 132 -1.26 1.59 2.53
CA LEU A 132 0.13 1.62 2.95
C LEU A 132 0.87 0.41 2.36
N VAL A 133 2.01 0.67 1.73
CA VAL A 133 2.97 -0.34 1.26
C VAL A 133 4.21 -0.26 2.13
N THR A 134 4.74 -1.40 2.55
CA THR A 134 5.92 -1.48 3.42
C THR A 134 6.88 -2.53 2.90
N GLY A 135 8.17 -2.28 3.04
CA GLY A 135 9.22 -3.20 2.62
C GLY A 135 10.27 -2.55 1.74
N TYR A 136 11.40 -3.23 1.58
CA TYR A 136 12.53 -2.72 0.79
C TYR A 136 12.20 -2.51 -0.69
N ALA A 137 11.17 -3.17 -1.22
CA ALA A 137 10.68 -2.93 -2.57
C ALA A 137 10.22 -1.49 -2.83
N CYS A 138 9.84 -0.74 -1.77
CA CYS A 138 9.44 0.66 -1.88
C CYS A 138 10.55 1.57 -2.45
N GLU A 139 11.82 1.19 -2.34
CA GLU A 139 12.98 1.98 -2.76
C GLU A 139 13.73 1.40 -3.96
N VAL A 140 13.25 0.35 -4.60
CA VAL A 140 13.93 -0.27 -5.74
C VAL A 140 14.04 0.69 -6.93
N ILE A 141 12.94 1.36 -7.27
CA ILE A 141 12.87 2.28 -8.42
C ILE A 141 13.08 3.72 -7.97
N HIS A 142 12.42 4.11 -6.90
CA HIS A 142 12.44 5.47 -6.37
C HIS A 142 13.09 5.48 -4.98
N LYS A 143 14.38 5.76 -4.93
CA LYS A 143 15.09 5.91 -3.66
C LYS A 143 14.63 7.20 -2.97
N ASN A 144 14.33 7.10 -1.67
CA ASN A 144 14.09 8.30 -0.88
C ASN A 144 15.42 9.07 -0.74
N PRO A 145 15.49 10.34 -1.17
CA PRO A 145 16.73 11.12 -1.01
C PRO A 145 17.08 11.21 0.47
N THR A 146 18.32 10.87 0.82
CA THR A 146 18.86 10.80 2.18
C THR A 146 18.78 12.12 2.98
N LEU A 147 18.36 13.21 2.37
CA LEU A 147 18.30 14.55 2.95
C LEU A 147 16.86 14.99 3.34
N LYS A 148 15.84 14.25 2.93
CA LYS A 148 14.44 14.60 3.25
C LYS A 148 13.80 13.48 4.09
N ASN A 149 13.07 13.89 5.13
CA ASN A 149 12.32 12.94 5.96
C ASN A 149 11.21 12.22 5.19
N TRP A 150 10.73 12.82 4.10
CA TRP A 150 9.74 12.23 3.19
C TRP A 150 9.80 12.88 1.80
N LEU A 151 9.25 12.17 0.82
CA LEU A 151 9.06 12.62 -0.56
C LEU A 151 7.59 12.50 -0.93
N VAL A 152 7.00 13.56 -1.45
CA VAL A 152 5.63 13.57 -1.99
C VAL A 152 5.70 13.72 -3.50
N SER A 153 5.02 12.82 -4.22
CA SER A 153 4.80 12.90 -5.66
C SER A 153 3.30 13.02 -5.91
N GLU A 154 2.88 13.99 -6.73
CA GLU A 154 1.48 14.22 -7.05
C GLU A 154 1.23 14.12 -8.56
N GLY A 155 0.02 13.74 -8.90
CA GLY A 155 -0.46 13.60 -10.26
C GLY A 155 -0.23 12.20 -10.84
N PHE A 156 -1.12 11.83 -11.76
CA PHE A 156 -1.02 10.61 -12.54
C PHE A 156 -1.51 10.88 -13.95
N GLN A 157 -0.66 10.62 -14.94
CA GLN A 157 -1.00 10.74 -16.35
C GLN A 157 -0.42 9.55 -17.10
N TYR A 158 -1.26 8.89 -17.89
CA TYR A 158 -0.79 7.96 -18.91
C TYR A 158 -0.32 8.78 -20.12
N ASN A 159 0.97 8.99 -20.23
CA ASN A 159 1.57 9.55 -21.44
C ASN A 159 1.81 8.41 -22.44
N PHE A 160 0.79 8.10 -23.26
CA PHE A 160 0.99 7.27 -24.44
C PHE A 160 1.60 8.11 -25.57
N ASP A 161 2.91 8.23 -25.56
CA ASP A 161 3.61 8.78 -26.73
C ASP A 161 3.73 7.70 -27.80
N ASN A 162 2.71 7.64 -28.67
CA ASN A 162 2.66 6.70 -29.77
C ASN A 162 3.81 6.86 -30.78
N SER A 163 4.56 7.98 -30.72
CA SER A 163 5.70 8.22 -31.59
C SER A 163 6.92 7.37 -31.26
N LYS A 164 6.94 6.77 -30.04
CA LYS A 164 8.04 5.93 -29.54
C LYS A 164 7.74 4.43 -29.60
N ILE A 165 6.56 4.04 -30.10
CA ILE A 165 6.22 2.64 -30.30
C ILE A 165 6.72 2.23 -31.67
N SER A 166 7.94 1.72 -31.75
CA SER A 166 8.36 0.94 -32.91
C SER A 166 7.79 -0.49 -32.79
N VAL A 167 6.90 -0.82 -33.71
CA VAL A 167 6.49 -2.22 -33.86
C VAL A 167 7.70 -2.97 -34.43
N VAL A 168 8.28 -3.87 -33.64
CA VAL A 168 9.32 -4.81 -34.08
C VAL A 168 8.65 -6.03 -34.67
#